data_c3bd7ac2b53039056f076a283f611f33
#
_entry.id   c3bd7ac2b53039056f076a283f611f33
#
_cell.length_a   1.000
_cell.length_b   1.000
_cell.length_c   1.000
_cell.angle_alpha   90.00
_cell.angle_beta   90.00
_cell.angle_gamma   90.00
#
_symmetry.space_group_name_H-M   'P 1'
#
loop_
_entity.id
_entity.type
_entity.pdbx_description
1 polymer ?
#
loop_
_entity_poly.entity_id
_entity_poly.type
_entity_poly.pdbx_seq_one_letter_code
_entity_poly.pdbx_strand_id
1 'polypeptide(L)'
;MNDKVISLLCGVIFSLGLVVSGMTNPSKVIGFLSITQKHLWDASLIFVMGGAILIFAPFFYFLKSREVSTLGIKIELPSKQDIDKKLVIGSALFGVGWGLVGLCPGPSISALTSPGISGFTMFDPIVIIFLFSMAIGILVNKNLLQKTIQNKN
;
A
#
# COMPACT_ATOMS: atom_id res chain seq x y z
N MET A 1 -8.90 24.83 -7.27
CA MET A 1 -9.18 23.48 -7.83
C MET A 1 -9.65 22.64 -6.65
N ASN A 2 -10.78 21.94 -6.78
CA ASN A 2 -11.34 21.23 -5.62
C ASN A 2 -10.42 20.06 -5.21
N ASP A 3 -10.08 19.94 -3.94
CA ASP A 3 -9.19 18.89 -3.40
C ASP A 3 -9.64 17.49 -3.79
N LYS A 4 -10.97 17.30 -3.94
CA LYS A 4 -11.56 16.04 -4.40
C LYS A 4 -11.17 15.68 -5.84
N VAL A 5 -11.07 16.68 -6.73
CA VAL A 5 -10.69 16.47 -8.14
C VAL A 5 -9.22 16.09 -8.24
N ILE A 6 -8.37 16.76 -7.46
CA ILE A 6 -6.93 16.43 -7.41
C ILE A 6 -6.72 15.01 -6.89
N SER A 7 -7.40 14.65 -5.80
CA SER A 7 -7.32 13.31 -5.22
C SER A 7 -7.79 12.23 -6.21
N LEU A 8 -8.84 12.52 -6.97
CA LEU A 8 -9.34 11.62 -8.00
C LEU A 8 -8.31 11.43 -9.13
N LEU A 9 -7.74 12.52 -9.65
CA LEU A 9 -6.73 12.46 -10.70
C LEU A 9 -5.48 11.68 -10.24
N CYS A 10 -4.99 11.95 -9.03
CA CYS A 10 -3.87 11.22 -8.44
C CYS A 10 -4.17 9.72 -8.31
N GLY A 11 -5.37 9.37 -7.85
CA GLY A 11 -5.81 7.98 -7.74
C GLY A 11 -5.89 7.26 -9.09
N VAL A 12 -6.40 7.93 -10.12
CA VAL A 12 -6.46 7.39 -11.49
C VAL A 12 -5.05 7.15 -12.05
N ILE A 13 -4.16 8.14 -11.95
CA ILE A 13 -2.77 8.02 -12.43
C ILE A 13 -2.05 6.89 -11.70
N PHE A 14 -2.23 6.80 -10.37
CA PHE A 14 -1.64 5.73 -9.57
C PHE A 14 -2.15 4.35 -9.99
N SER A 15 -3.46 4.20 -10.15
CA SER A 15 -4.09 2.95 -10.57
C SER A 15 -3.63 2.52 -11.98
N LEU A 16 -3.54 3.45 -12.93
CA LEU A 16 -2.99 3.19 -14.25
C LEU A 16 -1.53 2.71 -14.18
N GLY A 17 -0.71 3.35 -13.34
CA GLY A 17 0.67 2.92 -13.11
C GLY A 17 0.76 1.48 -12.58
N LEU A 18 -0.11 1.09 -11.65
CA LEU A 18 -0.17 -0.27 -11.10
C LEU A 18 -0.58 -1.31 -12.15
N VAL A 19 -1.55 -0.98 -13.00
CA VAL A 19 -2.01 -1.87 -14.08
C VAL A 19 -0.92 -2.04 -15.14
N VAL A 20 -0.32 -0.95 -15.60
CA VAL A 20 0.73 -0.98 -16.63
C VAL A 20 1.98 -1.71 -16.14
N SER A 21 2.36 -1.55 -14.87
CA SER A 21 3.49 -2.26 -14.27
C SER A 21 3.23 -3.75 -14.02
N GLY A 22 1.96 -4.22 -14.16
CA GLY A 22 1.55 -5.59 -13.84
C GLY A 22 1.55 -5.91 -12.35
N MET A 23 1.64 -4.89 -11.47
CA MET A 23 1.63 -5.08 -10.01
C MET A 23 0.27 -5.50 -9.46
N THR A 24 -0.78 -5.47 -10.27
CA THR A 24 -2.10 -6.03 -9.95
C THR A 24 -2.11 -7.56 -9.96
N ASN A 25 -1.09 -8.20 -10.54
CA ASN A 25 -0.98 -9.67 -10.58
C ASN A 25 -0.13 -10.17 -9.40
N PRO A 26 -0.70 -10.99 -8.47
CA PRO A 26 0.03 -11.52 -7.31
C PRO A 26 1.23 -12.40 -7.69
N SER A 27 1.20 -13.03 -8.86
CA SER A 27 2.30 -13.86 -9.35
C SER A 27 3.61 -13.07 -9.48
N LYS A 28 3.53 -11.77 -9.76
CA LYS A 28 4.69 -10.89 -9.80
C LYS A 28 5.34 -10.72 -8.42
N VAL A 29 4.51 -10.56 -7.39
CA VAL A 29 4.97 -10.42 -6.01
C VAL A 29 5.54 -11.75 -5.49
N ILE A 30 4.81 -12.84 -5.72
CA ILE A 30 5.26 -14.19 -5.34
C ILE A 30 6.54 -14.58 -6.08
N GLY A 31 6.62 -14.27 -7.37
CA GLY A 31 7.82 -14.48 -8.18
C GLY A 31 9.03 -13.72 -7.63
N PHE A 32 8.85 -12.48 -7.19
CA PHE A 32 9.91 -11.72 -6.53
C PHE A 32 10.38 -12.35 -5.22
N LEU A 33 9.45 -12.87 -4.40
CA LEU A 33 9.74 -13.52 -3.12
C LEU A 33 10.36 -14.91 -3.28
N SER A 34 10.23 -15.54 -4.45
CA SER A 34 10.75 -16.88 -4.75
C SER A 34 12.26 -16.88 -5.04
N ILE A 35 13.07 -16.32 -4.14
CA ILE A 35 14.54 -16.19 -4.28
C ILE A 35 15.22 -17.56 -4.41
N THR A 36 14.61 -18.61 -3.85
CA THR A 36 15.17 -19.98 -3.88
C THR A 36 15.07 -20.64 -5.25
N GLN A 37 14.11 -20.21 -6.07
CA GLN A 37 13.87 -20.79 -7.41
C GLN A 37 14.31 -19.78 -8.50
N LYS A 38 15.57 -19.79 -8.87
CA LYS A 38 16.16 -18.86 -9.84
C LYS A 38 15.40 -18.73 -11.17
N HIS A 39 14.67 -19.75 -11.60
CA HIS A 39 13.90 -19.73 -12.84
C HIS A 39 12.56 -18.98 -12.72
N LEU A 40 12.07 -18.73 -11.51
CA LEU A 40 10.79 -18.04 -11.25
C LEU A 40 10.97 -16.65 -10.67
N TRP A 41 12.23 -16.26 -10.37
CA TRP A 41 12.51 -14.98 -9.77
C TRP A 41 12.29 -13.82 -10.74
N ASP A 42 11.41 -12.91 -10.38
CA ASP A 42 11.05 -11.73 -11.19
C ASP A 42 11.54 -10.44 -10.51
N ALA A 43 12.56 -9.83 -11.09
CA ALA A 43 13.15 -8.58 -10.58
C ALA A 43 12.30 -7.33 -10.85
N SER A 44 11.16 -7.44 -11.54
CA SER A 44 10.34 -6.27 -11.94
C SER A 44 9.92 -5.40 -10.76
N LEU A 45 9.66 -6.02 -9.60
CA LEU A 45 9.30 -5.28 -8.38
C LEU A 45 10.41 -4.34 -7.90
N ILE A 46 11.70 -4.72 -8.04
CA ILE A 46 12.84 -3.85 -7.69
C ILE A 46 12.83 -2.59 -8.55
N PHE A 47 12.59 -2.74 -9.85
CA PHE A 47 12.57 -1.59 -10.76
C PHE A 47 11.40 -0.65 -10.47
N VAL A 48 10.22 -1.19 -10.16
CA VAL A 48 9.04 -0.39 -9.79
C VAL A 48 9.28 0.35 -8.47
N MET A 49 9.76 -0.34 -7.43
CA MET A 49 10.04 0.28 -6.14
C MET A 49 11.21 1.27 -6.23
N GLY A 50 12.28 0.91 -6.92
CA GLY A 50 13.43 1.78 -7.14
C GLY A 50 13.07 3.04 -7.91
N GLY A 51 12.30 2.91 -8.98
CA GLY A 51 11.79 4.05 -9.75
C GLY A 51 10.90 4.97 -8.92
N ALA A 52 10.00 4.41 -8.12
CA ALA A 52 9.17 5.18 -7.21
C ALA A 52 10.01 5.96 -6.18
N ILE A 53 11.03 5.33 -5.58
CA ILE A 53 11.93 5.98 -4.63
C ILE A 53 12.75 7.09 -5.30
N LEU A 54 13.30 6.83 -6.49
CA LEU A 54 14.11 7.81 -7.23
C LEU A 54 13.32 9.09 -7.56
N ILE A 55 12.03 8.96 -7.88
CA ILE A 55 11.17 10.11 -8.19
C ILE A 55 10.67 10.76 -6.91
N PHE A 56 10.22 9.97 -5.93
CA PHE A 56 9.56 10.49 -4.74
C PHE A 56 10.53 11.07 -3.72
N ALA A 57 11.74 10.50 -3.54
CA ALA A 57 12.68 10.95 -2.52
C ALA A 57 13.14 12.41 -2.71
N PRO A 58 13.59 12.86 -3.89
CA PRO A 58 13.94 14.26 -4.08
C PRO A 58 12.73 15.18 -3.92
N PHE A 59 11.56 14.79 -4.44
CA PHE A 59 10.33 15.56 -4.27
C PHE A 59 9.94 15.70 -2.80
N PHE A 60 10.02 14.61 -2.02
CA PHE A 60 9.75 14.64 -0.58
C PHE A 60 10.77 15.49 0.18
N TYR A 61 12.04 15.46 -0.19
CA TYR A 61 13.08 16.30 0.40
C TYR A 61 12.76 17.79 0.22
N PHE A 62 12.31 18.19 -0.97
CA PHE A 62 11.87 19.58 -1.22
C PHE A 62 10.58 19.94 -0.47
N LEU A 63 9.63 19.00 -0.37
CA LEU A 63 8.37 19.24 0.37
C LEU A 63 8.58 19.33 1.87
N LYS A 64 9.49 18.55 2.43
CA LYS A 64 9.77 18.52 3.87
C LYS A 64 10.23 19.89 4.41
N SER A 65 10.86 20.70 3.57
CA SER A 65 11.27 22.07 3.94
C SER A 65 10.12 23.10 3.88
N ARG A 66 8.94 22.70 3.42
CA ARG A 66 7.75 23.57 3.37
C ARG A 66 6.74 23.13 4.41
N GLU A 67 6.32 24.05 5.28
CA GLU A 67 5.30 23.79 6.29
C GLU A 67 3.88 23.67 5.70
N VAL A 68 3.66 24.28 4.53
CA VAL A 68 2.36 24.36 3.88
C VAL A 68 2.49 23.93 2.43
N SER A 69 1.57 23.08 1.99
CA SER A 69 1.44 22.70 0.58
C SER A 69 1.12 23.92 -0.30
N THR A 70 1.43 23.83 -1.60
CA THR A 70 1.01 24.83 -2.61
C THR A 70 -0.51 25.02 -2.66
N LEU A 71 -1.27 24.11 -2.07
CA LEU A 71 -2.74 24.17 -1.94
C LEU A 71 -3.22 24.78 -0.62
N GLY A 72 -2.32 25.31 0.23
CA GLY A 72 -2.68 25.89 1.52
C GLY A 72 -2.99 24.87 2.63
N ILE A 73 -2.79 23.58 2.38
CA ILE A 73 -3.03 22.50 3.34
C ILE A 73 -1.75 22.30 4.16
N LYS A 74 -1.88 22.27 5.49
CA LYS A 74 -0.76 21.98 6.39
C LYS A 74 -0.24 20.58 6.17
N ILE A 75 1.06 20.44 5.97
CA ILE A 75 1.71 19.15 5.77
C ILE A 75 1.98 18.54 7.15
N GLU A 76 1.19 17.54 7.52
CA GLU A 76 1.39 16.79 8.76
C GLU A 76 2.29 15.58 8.47
N LEU A 77 3.53 15.66 8.94
CA LEU A 77 4.47 14.54 8.89
C LEU A 77 4.39 13.73 10.19
N PRO A 78 4.54 12.40 10.13
CA PRO A 78 4.58 11.55 11.32
C PRO A 78 5.71 11.99 12.24
N SER A 79 5.38 12.45 13.44
CA SER A 79 6.36 12.91 14.44
C SER A 79 6.91 11.80 15.32
N LYS A 80 6.23 10.65 15.40
CA LYS A 80 6.67 9.49 16.19
C LYS A 80 7.78 8.75 15.48
N GLN A 81 8.97 8.75 16.07
CA GLN A 81 10.14 7.99 15.62
C GLN A 81 10.42 6.76 16.49
N ASP A 82 9.63 6.56 17.55
CA ASP A 82 9.83 5.45 18.47
C ASP A 82 9.33 4.14 17.88
N ILE A 83 10.22 3.15 17.87
CA ILE A 83 9.87 1.78 17.47
C ILE A 83 9.31 1.07 18.70
N ASP A 84 7.99 0.99 18.79
CA ASP A 84 7.33 0.27 19.86
C ASP A 84 7.06 -1.21 19.48
N LYS A 85 6.80 -2.04 20.51
CA LYS A 85 6.52 -3.46 20.31
C LYS A 85 5.28 -3.70 19.42
N LYS A 86 4.31 -2.81 19.45
CA LYS A 86 3.08 -2.91 18.64
C LYS A 86 3.39 -2.72 17.15
N LEU A 87 4.29 -1.79 16.82
CA LEU A 87 4.76 -1.58 15.46
C LEU A 87 5.49 -2.81 14.93
N VAL A 88 6.39 -3.41 15.73
CA VAL A 88 7.15 -4.60 15.33
C VAL A 88 6.22 -5.80 15.10
N ILE A 89 5.30 -6.06 16.00
CA ILE A 89 4.34 -7.16 15.88
C ILE A 89 3.42 -6.94 14.67
N GLY A 90 2.90 -5.72 14.50
CA GLY A 90 2.03 -5.39 13.38
C GLY A 90 2.71 -5.53 12.02
N SER A 91 3.95 -5.06 11.89
CA SER A 91 4.72 -5.19 10.65
C SER A 91 5.11 -6.64 10.37
N ALA A 92 5.41 -7.44 11.40
CA ALA A 92 5.69 -8.87 11.24
C ALA A 92 4.45 -9.64 10.77
N LEU A 93 3.28 -9.39 11.37
CA LEU A 93 2.00 -10.00 10.94
C LEU A 93 1.65 -9.61 9.52
N PHE A 94 1.82 -8.33 9.17
CA PHE A 94 1.60 -7.85 7.81
C PHE A 94 2.56 -8.53 6.82
N GLY A 95 3.85 -8.60 7.16
CA GLY A 95 4.87 -9.23 6.31
C GLY A 95 4.61 -10.71 6.05
N VAL A 96 4.18 -11.46 7.07
CA VAL A 96 3.81 -12.88 6.92
C VAL A 96 2.58 -13.01 6.02
N GLY A 97 1.53 -12.25 6.26
CA GLY A 97 0.32 -12.28 5.45
C GLY A 97 0.59 -11.91 3.98
N TRP A 98 1.36 -10.86 3.77
CA TRP A 98 1.76 -10.41 2.44
C TRP A 98 2.63 -11.45 1.71
N GLY A 99 3.58 -12.06 2.39
CA GLY A 99 4.46 -13.08 1.82
C GLY A 99 3.73 -14.36 1.42
N LEU A 100 2.65 -14.72 2.14
CA LEU A 100 1.84 -15.91 1.85
C LEU A 100 0.87 -15.69 0.67
N VAL A 101 0.28 -14.51 0.57
CA VAL A 101 -0.81 -14.24 -0.38
C VAL A 101 -0.32 -13.47 -1.61
N GLY A 102 0.72 -12.64 -1.46
CA GLY A 102 1.25 -11.79 -2.54
C GLY A 102 0.32 -10.63 -2.93
N LEU A 103 -0.75 -10.36 -2.17
CA LEU A 103 -1.70 -9.30 -2.43
C LEU A 103 -1.35 -8.02 -1.68
N CYS A 104 -1.30 -6.91 -2.40
CA CYS A 104 -1.15 -5.57 -1.82
C CYS A 104 -2.48 -4.82 -1.82
N PRO A 105 -2.76 -3.96 -0.83
CA PRO A 105 -4.02 -3.21 -0.74
C PRO A 105 -4.33 -2.37 -1.99
N GLY A 106 -3.36 -1.61 -2.49
CA GLY A 106 -3.52 -0.76 -3.67
C GLY A 106 -3.85 -1.56 -4.94
N PRO A 107 -2.98 -2.49 -5.36
CA PRO A 107 -3.24 -3.39 -6.48
C PRO A 107 -4.54 -4.17 -6.37
N SER A 108 -4.93 -4.62 -5.18
CA SER A 108 -6.19 -5.35 -4.97
C SER A 108 -7.42 -4.49 -5.27
N ILE A 109 -7.40 -3.21 -4.88
CA ILE A 109 -8.48 -2.27 -5.22
C ILE A 109 -8.50 -2.00 -6.73
N SER A 110 -7.34 -1.81 -7.34
CA SER A 110 -7.23 -1.60 -8.80
C SER A 110 -7.66 -2.83 -9.60
N ALA A 111 -7.42 -4.04 -9.08
CA ALA A 111 -7.84 -5.29 -9.70
C ALA A 111 -9.37 -5.43 -9.80
N LEU A 112 -10.13 -4.88 -8.85
CA LEU A 112 -11.59 -4.85 -8.90
C LEU A 112 -12.14 -4.07 -10.11
N THR A 113 -11.40 -3.08 -10.58
CA THR A 113 -11.81 -2.20 -11.69
C THR A 113 -11.26 -2.61 -13.06
N SER A 114 -10.32 -3.57 -13.09
CA SER A 114 -9.62 -4.00 -14.30
C SER A 114 -9.69 -5.52 -14.50
N PRO A 115 -10.87 -6.09 -14.73
CA PRO A 115 -11.04 -7.52 -14.92
C PRO A 115 -10.29 -8.00 -16.17
N GLY A 116 -9.58 -9.12 -16.03
CA GLY A 116 -8.84 -9.75 -17.13
C GLY A 116 -7.42 -9.25 -17.35
N ILE A 117 -7.08 -8.01 -16.99
CA ILE A 117 -5.72 -7.47 -17.10
C ILE A 117 -4.85 -7.92 -15.93
N SER A 118 -5.44 -8.04 -14.75
CA SER A 118 -4.78 -8.43 -13.51
C SER A 118 -4.70 -9.94 -13.26
N GLY A 119 -5.29 -10.75 -14.14
CA GLY A 119 -5.44 -12.19 -13.92
C GLY A 119 -6.56 -12.56 -12.94
N PHE A 120 -7.32 -11.58 -12.45
CA PHE A 120 -8.50 -11.75 -11.62
C PHE A 120 -9.78 -11.49 -12.43
N THR A 121 -10.85 -12.18 -12.09
CA THR A 121 -12.20 -11.85 -12.58
C THR A 121 -12.80 -10.74 -11.75
N MET A 122 -13.76 -10.00 -12.31
CA MET A 122 -14.60 -9.12 -11.51
C MET A 122 -15.19 -9.92 -10.35
N PHE A 123 -15.04 -9.43 -9.12
CA PHE A 123 -15.50 -10.14 -7.92
C PHE A 123 -14.77 -11.46 -7.62
N ASP A 124 -13.47 -11.54 -7.92
CA ASP A 124 -12.68 -12.67 -7.46
C ASP A 124 -12.81 -12.80 -5.93
N PRO A 125 -13.28 -13.94 -5.42
CA PRO A 125 -13.55 -14.13 -4.00
C PRO A 125 -12.29 -13.93 -3.14
N ILE A 126 -11.09 -14.20 -3.68
CA ILE A 126 -9.83 -14.02 -2.97
C ILE A 126 -9.57 -12.54 -2.69
N VAL A 127 -9.79 -11.68 -3.68
CA VAL A 127 -9.62 -10.21 -3.54
C VAL A 127 -10.65 -9.65 -2.56
N ILE A 128 -11.89 -10.10 -2.65
CA ILE A 128 -12.97 -9.67 -1.76
C ILE A 128 -12.66 -10.07 -0.31
N ILE A 129 -12.30 -11.33 -0.07
CA ILE A 129 -11.94 -11.83 1.26
C ILE A 129 -10.74 -11.06 1.82
N PHE A 130 -9.74 -10.77 1.00
CA PHE A 130 -8.57 -9.99 1.39
C PHE A 130 -8.96 -8.58 1.84
N LEU A 131 -9.79 -7.86 1.05
CA LEU A 131 -10.24 -6.51 1.38
C LEU A 131 -11.11 -6.48 2.65
N PHE A 132 -12.00 -7.46 2.81
CA PHE A 132 -12.79 -7.61 4.05
C PHE A 132 -11.91 -7.88 5.26
N SER A 133 -10.93 -8.78 5.15
CA SER A 133 -9.99 -9.07 6.23
C SER A 133 -9.18 -7.84 6.63
N MET A 134 -8.74 -7.06 5.63
CA MET A 134 -8.04 -5.80 5.85
C MET A 134 -8.92 -4.78 6.59
N ALA A 135 -10.18 -4.62 6.17
CA ALA A 135 -11.13 -3.71 6.82
C ALA A 135 -11.38 -4.11 8.28
N ILE A 136 -11.57 -5.41 8.54
CA ILE A 136 -11.73 -5.95 9.90
C ILE A 136 -10.47 -5.66 10.73
N GLY A 137 -9.27 -5.88 10.20
CA GLY A 137 -8.01 -5.60 10.89
C GLY A 137 -7.88 -4.12 11.31
N ILE A 138 -8.26 -3.19 10.42
CA ILE A 138 -8.26 -1.76 10.71
C ILE A 138 -9.27 -1.42 11.83
N LEU A 139 -10.49 -1.97 11.77
CA LEU A 139 -11.52 -1.74 12.78
C LEU A 139 -11.13 -2.29 14.15
N VAL A 140 -10.56 -3.50 14.20
CA VAL A 140 -10.07 -4.12 15.44
C VAL A 140 -8.97 -3.27 16.05
N ASN A 141 -7.99 -2.83 15.25
CA ASN A 141 -6.92 -1.98 15.73
C ASN A 141 -7.43 -0.64 16.28
N LYS A 142 -8.39 0.00 15.60
CA LYS A 142 -9.02 1.24 16.07
C LYS A 142 -9.69 1.06 17.43
N ASN A 143 -10.44 -0.03 17.61
CA ASN A 143 -11.13 -0.33 18.88
C ASN A 143 -10.14 -0.64 20.02
N LEU A 144 -9.05 -1.36 19.72
CA LEU A 144 -8.00 -1.63 20.71
C LEU A 144 -7.26 -0.35 21.12
N LEU A 145 -6.99 0.55 20.17
CA LEU A 145 -6.37 1.84 20.48
C LEU A 145 -7.28 2.71 21.34
N GLN A 146 -8.58 2.78 21.05
CA GLN A 146 -9.55 3.54 21.85
C GLN A 146 -9.63 3.01 23.29
N LYS A 147 -9.71 1.68 23.47
CA LYS A 147 -9.70 1.08 24.81
C LYS A 147 -8.42 1.37 25.59
N THR A 148 -7.27 1.37 24.92
CA THR A 148 -5.97 1.66 25.56
C THR A 148 -5.88 3.11 26.01
N ILE A 149 -6.45 4.06 25.27
CA ILE A 149 -6.48 5.48 25.63
C ILE A 149 -7.42 5.72 26.82
N GLN A 150 -8.61 5.10 26.83
CA GLN A 150 -9.58 5.23 27.93
C GLN A 150 -9.05 4.61 29.26
N ASN A 151 -8.24 3.56 29.19
CA ASN A 151 -7.71 2.91 30.40
C ASN A 151 -6.47 3.62 30.98
N LYS A 152 -6.01 4.69 30.33
CA LYS A 152 -4.82 5.48 30.74
C LYS A 152 -5.19 6.85 31.33
N ASN A 153 -6.47 7.22 31.30
CA ASN A 153 -7.09 8.36 31.96
C ASN A 153 -7.84 7.89 33.21
#